data_c40136d769aa7424747a6168da313f8d
#
_entry.id   c40136d769aa7424747a6168da313f8d
#
_cell.length_a   1.000
_cell.length_b   1.000
_cell.length_c   1.000
_cell.angle_alpha   90.00
_cell.angle_beta   90.00
_cell.angle_gamma   90.00
#
_symmetry.space_group_name_H-M   'P 1'
#
loop_
_entity.id
_entity.type
_entity.pdbx_description
1 polymer ?
#
loop_
_entity_poly.entity_id
_entity_poly.type
_entity_poly.pdbx_seq_one_letter_code
_entity_poly.pdbx_strand_id
1 'polypeptide(L)'
;QCEFTWGQSHKKPQDKGYFSSLSKLNCPQTLMTFNLFDPGFPLTDIEVEADIALGKDAEKLPDNWIQQLTGLSDTDVSMTAKGKVLSGQFLLPEFNLKLQDKSHAYLLLQAMSLEEVLRIQPQIGVYADGIFDGVLPVDLINGKVSITGGQLAARAPGGLIAISGNPAVEQMRQSQPYLDFVFSTLEHLQYSQLSSSFDMDQAGDAKL
;
A
#
# COMPACT_ATOMS: atom_id res chain seq x y z
N GLN A 1 1.11 11.22 23.94
CA GLN A 1 1.22 12.67 24.27
C GLN A 1 2.18 13.31 23.29
N CYS A 2 1.72 14.35 22.60
CA CYS A 2 2.57 15.12 21.70
C CYS A 2 3.22 16.28 22.45
N GLU A 3 4.51 16.48 22.23
CA GLU A 3 5.25 17.64 22.76
C GLU A 3 5.48 18.63 21.64
N PHE A 4 5.08 19.86 21.86
CA PHE A 4 5.32 20.97 20.95
C PHE A 4 6.35 21.92 21.57
N THR A 5 7.48 22.10 20.90
CA THR A 5 8.49 23.09 21.28
C THR A 5 8.55 24.18 20.26
N TRP A 6 8.36 25.41 20.72
CA TRP A 6 8.56 26.62 19.93
C TRP A 6 9.77 27.39 20.49
N GLY A 7 10.79 27.59 19.68
CA GLY A 7 12.00 28.30 20.10
C GLY A 7 12.37 29.40 19.11
N GLN A 8 12.75 30.57 19.62
CA GLN A 8 13.46 31.60 18.86
C GLN A 8 14.95 31.43 19.12
N SER A 9 15.73 31.11 18.08
CA SER A 9 17.17 31.13 18.18
C SER A 9 17.69 32.53 17.91
N HIS A 10 18.22 33.20 18.95
CA HIS A 10 18.97 34.43 18.79
C HIS A 10 20.41 34.09 18.40
N LYS A 11 20.77 34.17 17.13
CA LYS A 11 22.17 34.28 16.74
C LYS A 11 22.68 35.68 17.07
N LYS A 12 23.93 35.77 17.53
CA LYS A 12 24.60 36.98 18.02
C LYS A 12 24.44 38.18 17.08
N PRO A 13 24.49 39.45 17.61
CA PRO A 13 24.06 40.66 16.93
C PRO A 13 24.96 41.16 15.77
N GLN A 14 25.80 40.34 15.20
CA GLN A 14 26.65 40.72 14.05
C GLN A 14 26.18 40.16 12.70
N ASP A 15 25.21 39.26 12.67
CA ASP A 15 24.60 38.76 11.43
C ASP A 15 23.24 39.36 11.20
N LYS A 16 23.07 40.04 10.07
CA LYS A 16 21.83 40.68 9.64
C LYS A 16 20.66 39.69 9.71
N GLY A 17 19.86 39.85 10.74
CA GLY A 17 18.47 39.59 10.91
C GLY A 17 17.84 38.36 10.21
N TYR A 18 18.20 37.14 10.54
CA TYR A 18 17.35 35.97 10.29
C TYR A 18 16.81 35.45 11.62
N PHE A 19 15.54 35.71 11.86
CA PHE A 19 14.79 35.05 12.91
C PHE A 19 14.43 33.64 12.41
N SER A 20 15.18 32.61 12.80
CA SER A 20 14.77 31.23 12.59
C SER A 20 13.91 30.79 13.79
N SER A 21 12.62 30.77 13.62
CA SER A 21 11.75 30.09 14.57
C SER A 21 11.85 28.57 14.34
N LEU A 22 12.49 27.86 15.25
CA LEU A 22 12.51 26.39 15.28
C LEU A 22 11.20 25.93 15.95
N SER A 23 10.27 25.46 15.13
CA SER A 23 9.05 24.77 15.63
C SER A 23 9.25 23.28 15.45
N LYS A 24 9.16 22.51 16.53
CA LYS A 24 9.22 21.04 16.50
C LYS A 24 7.98 20.48 17.15
N LEU A 25 7.35 19.51 16.48
CA LEU A 25 6.29 18.68 17.01
C LEU A 25 6.85 17.27 17.17
N ASN A 26 6.84 16.76 18.38
CA ASN A 26 7.26 15.41 18.68
C ASN A 26 6.09 14.63 19.32
N CYS A 27 5.63 13.59 18.65
CA CYS A 27 4.55 12.72 19.09
C CYS A 27 5.06 11.28 19.14
N PRO A 28 5.76 10.87 20.20
CA PRO A 28 6.22 9.50 20.35
C PRO A 28 5.06 8.57 20.70
N GLN A 29 5.13 7.33 20.25
CA GLN A 29 4.19 6.25 20.57
C GLN A 29 2.72 6.66 20.37
N THR A 30 2.44 7.27 19.23
CA THR A 30 1.08 7.69 18.90
C THR A 30 0.32 6.50 18.33
N LEU A 31 -0.75 6.09 19.04
CA LEU A 31 -1.68 5.08 18.54
C LEU A 31 -2.85 5.75 17.82
N MET A 32 -3.10 5.35 16.60
CA MET A 32 -4.25 5.78 15.80
C MET A 32 -5.06 4.55 15.40
N THR A 33 -6.37 4.65 15.48
CA THR A 33 -7.28 3.58 15.05
C THR A 33 -8.27 4.13 14.02
N PHE A 34 -8.48 3.36 12.96
CA PHE A 34 -9.44 3.69 11.92
C PHE A 34 -10.36 2.50 11.68
N ASN A 35 -11.65 2.74 11.69
CA ASN A 35 -12.63 1.68 11.46
C ASN A 35 -12.68 1.24 10.01
N LEU A 36 -12.51 2.19 9.09
CA LEU A 36 -12.58 1.96 7.64
C LEU A 36 -11.69 2.97 6.91
N PHE A 37 -10.93 2.47 5.96
CA PHE A 37 -10.25 3.23 4.92
C PHE A 37 -10.40 2.50 3.60
N ASP A 38 -10.87 3.18 2.55
CA ASP A 38 -11.15 2.57 1.25
C ASP A 38 -10.37 3.27 0.13
N PRO A 39 -9.19 2.77 -0.23
CA PRO A 39 -8.41 3.24 -1.39
C PRO A 39 -8.82 2.54 -2.72
N GLY A 40 -9.98 1.91 -2.79
CA GLY A 40 -10.48 1.07 -3.88
C GLY A 40 -10.83 -0.35 -3.44
N PHE A 41 -10.51 -0.69 -2.21
CA PHE A 41 -10.93 -1.90 -1.49
C PHE A 41 -10.94 -1.60 0.02
N PRO A 42 -11.90 -2.17 0.77
CA PRO A 42 -12.08 -1.79 2.16
C PRO A 42 -10.98 -2.38 3.06
N LEU A 43 -10.28 -1.50 3.77
CA LEU A 43 -9.41 -1.83 4.90
C LEU A 43 -10.16 -1.51 6.18
N THR A 44 -10.24 -2.46 7.10
CA THR A 44 -11.00 -2.28 8.34
C THR A 44 -10.15 -2.60 9.58
N ASP A 45 -10.62 -2.14 10.74
CA ASP A 45 -9.96 -2.37 12.01
C ASP A 45 -8.45 -2.02 11.98
N ILE A 46 -8.13 -0.85 11.42
CA ILE A 46 -6.75 -0.42 11.22
C ILE A 46 -6.21 0.15 12.52
N GLU A 47 -5.07 -0.38 12.95
CA GLU A 47 -4.27 0.15 14.05
C GLU A 47 -2.92 0.62 13.50
N VAL A 48 -2.55 1.85 13.82
CA VAL A 48 -1.26 2.45 13.44
C VAL A 48 -0.57 2.92 14.70
N GLU A 49 0.64 2.44 14.92
CA GLU A 49 1.55 2.97 15.93
C GLU A 49 2.61 3.80 15.22
N ALA A 50 2.80 5.04 15.63
CA ALA A 50 3.73 5.95 14.99
C ALA A 50 4.54 6.76 15.99
N ASP A 51 5.81 6.95 15.67
CA ASP A 51 6.68 7.96 16.25
C ASP A 51 6.81 9.09 15.24
N ILE A 52 6.31 10.26 15.61
CA ILE A 52 6.22 11.40 14.70
C ILE A 52 7.10 12.54 15.22
N ALA A 53 8.10 12.91 14.46
CA ALA A 53 8.90 14.10 14.69
C ALA A 53 8.83 15.02 13.47
N LEU A 54 8.19 16.16 13.62
CA LEU A 54 8.08 17.18 12.60
C LEU A 54 8.82 18.43 13.04
N GLY A 55 9.67 18.97 12.18
CA GLY A 55 10.45 20.16 12.47
C GLY A 55 10.61 21.08 11.28
N LYS A 56 11.02 22.31 11.56
CA LYS A 56 11.46 23.26 10.55
C LYS A 56 12.97 23.36 10.62
N ASP A 57 13.64 23.03 9.53
CA ASP A 57 15.05 23.29 9.36
C ASP A 57 15.25 24.68 8.75
N ALA A 58 15.97 25.54 9.46
CA ALA A 58 16.22 26.92 9.02
C ALA A 58 17.10 27.01 7.76
N GLU A 59 17.81 25.94 7.42
CA GLU A 59 18.75 25.93 6.30
C GLU A 59 18.17 25.32 5.02
N LYS A 60 17.02 24.65 5.12
CA LYS A 60 16.37 24.02 3.96
C LYS A 60 15.26 24.92 3.41
N LEU A 61 15.35 25.21 2.12
CA LEU A 61 14.24 25.84 1.39
C LEU A 61 13.10 24.83 1.19
N PRO A 62 11.83 25.27 1.24
CA PRO A 62 10.71 24.38 1.01
C PRO A 62 10.66 23.90 -0.45
N ASP A 63 10.77 22.60 -0.67
CA ASP A 63 10.82 22.00 -2.01
C ASP A 63 9.44 21.59 -2.54
N ASN A 64 8.43 21.52 -1.67
CA ASN A 64 7.08 21.12 -2.07
C ASN A 64 6.00 22.00 -1.42
N TRP A 65 4.79 21.93 -1.99
CA TRP A 65 3.67 22.76 -1.56
C TRP A 65 3.20 22.46 -0.11
N ILE A 66 3.35 21.23 0.36
CA ILE A 66 3.00 20.83 1.73
C ILE A 66 3.94 21.52 2.72
N GLN A 67 5.23 21.55 2.43
CA GLN A 67 6.22 22.24 3.25
C GLN A 67 6.01 23.76 3.24
N GLN A 68 5.61 24.31 2.09
CA GLN A 68 5.26 25.73 1.98
C GLN A 68 4.06 26.08 2.85
N LEU A 69 3.02 25.22 2.89
CA LEU A 69 1.82 25.43 3.70
C LEU A 69 2.06 25.20 5.18
N THR A 70 2.82 24.18 5.55
CA THR A 70 3.04 23.80 6.95
C THR A 70 4.25 24.48 7.57
N GLY A 71 5.18 24.99 6.74
CA GLY A 71 6.46 25.52 7.19
C GLY A 71 7.38 24.46 7.79
N LEU A 72 7.06 23.17 7.60
CA LEU A 72 7.85 22.03 8.08
C LEU A 72 8.78 21.55 6.97
N SER A 73 10.07 21.53 7.21
CA SER A 73 11.11 21.09 6.27
C SER A 73 11.78 19.79 6.68
N ASP A 74 11.58 19.38 7.93
CA ASP A 74 12.17 18.17 8.47
C ASP A 74 11.06 17.28 9.04
N THR A 75 11.03 16.04 8.57
CA THR A 75 10.01 15.05 8.96
C THR A 75 10.70 13.72 9.20
N ASP A 76 10.49 13.21 10.38
CA ASP A 76 10.85 11.86 10.75
C ASP A 76 9.58 11.19 11.30
N VAL A 77 9.03 10.27 10.52
CA VAL A 77 7.86 9.49 10.91
C VAL A 77 8.19 8.03 10.68
N SER A 78 8.30 7.28 11.76
CA SER A 78 8.34 5.83 11.70
C SER A 78 7.03 5.25 12.21
N MET A 79 6.48 4.29 11.48
CA MET A 79 5.20 3.70 11.83
C MET A 79 5.15 2.21 11.55
N THR A 80 4.32 1.54 12.31
CA THR A 80 3.82 0.20 12.02
C THR A 80 2.32 0.27 11.86
N ALA A 81 1.76 -0.56 10.98
CA ALA A 81 0.32 -0.63 10.79
C ALA A 81 -0.13 -2.08 10.62
N LYS A 82 -1.33 -2.37 11.07
CA LYS A 82 -2.01 -3.65 10.86
C LYS A 82 -3.51 -3.42 10.72
N GLY A 83 -4.19 -4.34 10.10
CA GLY A 83 -5.63 -4.28 9.92
C GLY A 83 -6.16 -5.46 9.12
N LYS A 84 -7.44 -5.41 8.77
CA LYS A 84 -8.13 -6.43 8.00
C LYS A 84 -8.28 -6.00 6.54
N VAL A 85 -8.16 -6.95 5.62
CA VAL A 85 -8.34 -6.76 4.18
C VAL A 85 -8.81 -8.07 3.55
N LEU A 86 -9.84 -8.04 2.69
CA LEU A 86 -10.28 -9.18 1.88
C LEU A 86 -10.44 -10.49 2.69
N SER A 87 -11.09 -10.40 3.83
CA SER A 87 -11.25 -11.48 4.82
C SER A 87 -9.96 -11.97 5.47
N GLY A 88 -8.81 -11.41 5.12
CA GLY A 88 -7.51 -11.65 5.71
C GLY A 88 -7.01 -10.45 6.52
N GLN A 89 -5.70 -10.35 6.63
CA GLN A 89 -5.02 -9.29 7.38
C GLN A 89 -3.88 -8.70 6.58
N PHE A 90 -3.61 -7.43 6.83
CA PHE A 90 -2.37 -6.79 6.37
C PHE A 90 -1.52 -6.38 7.57
N LEU A 91 -0.22 -6.36 7.35
CA LEU A 91 0.78 -5.89 8.29
C LEU A 91 1.83 -5.06 7.57
N LEU A 92 2.06 -3.87 8.07
CA LEU A 92 3.17 -2.99 7.70
C LEU A 92 4.12 -2.95 8.90
N PRO A 93 5.16 -3.82 8.93
CA PRO A 93 5.97 -4.00 10.14
C PRO A 93 6.88 -2.81 10.43
N GLU A 94 7.26 -2.07 9.41
CA GLU A 94 8.07 -0.86 9.55
C GLU A 94 7.88 0.01 8.31
N PHE A 95 7.63 1.29 8.52
CA PHE A 95 7.61 2.29 7.48
C PHE A 95 8.20 3.60 7.98
N ASN A 96 9.28 4.04 7.33
CA ASN A 96 9.92 5.32 7.61
C ASN A 96 9.55 6.32 6.52
N LEU A 97 8.64 7.23 6.84
CA LEU A 97 8.16 8.25 5.90
C LEU A 97 9.17 9.40 5.83
N LYS A 98 9.64 9.69 4.62
CA LYS A 98 10.46 10.85 4.31
C LYS A 98 9.70 11.75 3.35
N LEU A 99 9.50 13.02 3.71
CA LEU A 99 8.74 13.94 2.86
C LEU A 99 9.46 14.34 1.56
N GLN A 100 10.78 14.33 1.57
CA GLN A 100 11.59 14.79 0.43
C GLN A 100 12.18 13.65 -0.40
N ASP A 101 12.20 12.44 0.16
CA ASP A 101 12.83 11.28 -0.44
C ASP A 101 11.80 10.18 -0.72
N LYS A 102 12.23 9.20 -1.50
CA LYS A 102 11.52 7.95 -1.66
C LYS A 102 11.46 7.21 -0.33
N SER A 103 10.26 6.84 0.08
CA SER A 103 10.04 5.95 1.22
C SER A 103 9.73 4.54 0.71
N HIS A 104 10.29 3.54 1.37
CA HIS A 104 10.13 2.14 1.02
C HIS A 104 9.65 1.33 2.21
N ALA A 105 8.75 0.39 1.98
CA ALA A 105 8.26 -0.55 2.98
C ALA A 105 7.87 -1.88 2.36
N TYR A 106 7.72 -2.89 3.20
CA TYR A 106 7.13 -4.17 2.82
C TYR A 106 5.75 -4.29 3.44
N LEU A 107 4.73 -4.42 2.61
CA LEU A 107 3.38 -4.73 3.03
C LEU A 107 3.19 -6.24 3.00
N LEU A 108 2.89 -6.82 4.14
CA LEU A 108 2.60 -8.25 4.28
C LEU A 108 1.09 -8.46 4.23
N LEU A 109 0.65 -9.39 3.43
CA LEU A 109 -0.74 -9.80 3.29
C LEU A 109 -0.87 -11.25 3.78
N GLN A 110 -1.83 -11.52 4.63
CA GLN A 110 -2.02 -12.82 5.25
C GLN A 110 -3.46 -13.30 5.12
N ALA A 111 -3.62 -14.51 4.64
CA ALA A 111 -4.91 -15.21 4.57
C ALA A 111 -6.00 -14.47 3.78
N MET A 112 -5.63 -13.77 2.69
CA MET A 112 -6.60 -13.09 1.84
C MET A 112 -7.45 -14.10 1.05
N SER A 113 -8.73 -13.85 0.92
CA SER A 113 -9.65 -14.64 0.11
C SER A 113 -9.65 -14.16 -1.34
N LEU A 114 -9.37 -15.06 -2.29
CA LEU A 114 -9.47 -14.77 -3.72
C LEU A 114 -10.92 -14.50 -4.14
N GLU A 115 -11.88 -15.15 -3.51
CA GLU A 115 -13.30 -14.90 -3.74
C GLU A 115 -13.68 -13.44 -3.41
N GLU A 116 -13.16 -12.89 -2.30
CA GLU A 116 -13.38 -11.48 -1.94
C GLU A 116 -12.79 -10.51 -2.95
N VAL A 117 -11.61 -10.83 -3.51
CA VAL A 117 -11.00 -10.03 -4.59
C VAL A 117 -11.92 -9.97 -5.79
N LEU A 118 -12.46 -11.11 -6.23
CA LEU A 118 -13.39 -11.17 -7.37
C LEU A 118 -14.74 -10.51 -7.06
N ARG A 119 -15.16 -10.45 -5.79
CA ARG A 119 -16.36 -9.73 -5.39
C ARG A 119 -16.23 -8.22 -5.58
N ILE A 120 -15.03 -7.67 -5.33
CA ILE A 120 -14.74 -6.23 -5.52
C ILE A 120 -14.60 -5.89 -7.00
N GLN A 121 -13.93 -6.74 -7.76
CA GLN A 121 -13.74 -6.59 -9.20
C GLN A 121 -14.28 -7.80 -9.96
N PRO A 122 -15.61 -7.91 -10.09
CA PRO A 122 -16.22 -9.07 -10.71
C PRO A 122 -15.83 -9.19 -12.18
N GLN A 123 -15.35 -10.37 -12.57
CA GLN A 123 -15.09 -10.73 -13.94
C GLN A 123 -16.22 -11.64 -14.46
N ILE A 124 -16.79 -11.30 -15.60
CA ILE A 124 -17.91 -12.08 -16.17
C ILE A 124 -17.45 -13.51 -16.45
N GLY A 125 -18.17 -14.49 -15.86
CA GLY A 125 -17.90 -15.91 -16.09
C GLY A 125 -16.59 -16.41 -15.47
N VAL A 126 -16.02 -15.69 -14.50
CA VAL A 126 -14.84 -16.13 -13.74
C VAL A 126 -15.23 -16.34 -12.29
N TYR A 127 -14.96 -17.52 -11.79
CA TYR A 127 -15.02 -17.87 -10.38
C TYR A 127 -13.63 -18.35 -9.94
N ALA A 128 -13.21 -17.94 -8.78
CA ALA A 128 -12.02 -18.50 -8.17
C ALA A 128 -12.12 -18.41 -6.65
N ASP A 129 -11.61 -19.42 -5.97
CA ASP A 129 -11.47 -19.46 -4.53
C ASP A 129 -10.06 -19.84 -4.11
N GLY A 130 -9.79 -19.80 -2.83
CA GLY A 130 -8.50 -20.09 -2.23
C GLY A 130 -8.02 -18.93 -1.35
N ILE A 131 -7.04 -19.26 -0.51
CA ILE A 131 -6.45 -18.34 0.45
C ILE A 131 -5.02 -18.05 0.04
N PHE A 132 -4.66 -16.76 0.06
CA PHE A 132 -3.37 -16.26 -0.39
C PHE A 132 -2.64 -15.48 0.70
N ASP A 133 -1.33 -15.61 0.69
CA ASP A 133 -0.40 -14.71 1.37
C ASP A 133 0.35 -13.88 0.34
N GLY A 134 0.82 -12.70 0.75
CA GLY A 134 1.57 -11.83 -0.12
C GLY A 134 2.65 -11.04 0.61
N VAL A 135 3.69 -10.68 -0.15
CA VAL A 135 4.72 -9.74 0.24
C VAL A 135 4.84 -8.71 -0.87
N LEU A 136 4.48 -7.48 -0.58
CA LEU A 136 4.46 -6.39 -1.54
C LEU A 136 5.50 -5.32 -1.16
N PRO A 137 6.60 -5.19 -1.94
CA PRO A 137 7.50 -4.06 -1.81
C PRO A 137 6.80 -2.78 -2.26
N VAL A 138 6.58 -1.85 -1.35
CA VAL A 138 5.84 -0.61 -1.58
C VAL A 138 6.80 0.57 -1.60
N ASP A 139 6.74 1.35 -2.64
CA ASP A 139 7.43 2.62 -2.77
C ASP A 139 6.45 3.78 -2.72
N LEU A 140 6.76 4.78 -1.89
CA LEU A 140 6.03 6.04 -1.82
C LEU A 140 6.93 7.18 -2.28
N ILE A 141 6.54 7.86 -3.36
CA ILE A 141 7.27 8.99 -3.93
C ILE A 141 6.27 10.12 -4.19
N ASN A 142 6.46 11.26 -3.57
CA ASN A 142 5.60 12.44 -3.75
C ASN A 142 4.10 12.16 -3.52
N GLY A 143 3.78 11.28 -2.54
CA GLY A 143 2.40 10.89 -2.24
C GLY A 143 1.79 9.87 -3.20
N LYS A 144 2.57 9.33 -4.14
CA LYS A 144 2.15 8.27 -5.06
C LYS A 144 2.76 6.95 -4.66
N VAL A 145 1.94 5.93 -4.64
CA VAL A 145 2.32 4.55 -4.28
C VAL A 145 2.61 3.76 -5.54
N SER A 146 3.66 2.95 -5.52
CA SER A 146 3.94 1.92 -6.51
C SER A 146 4.42 0.64 -5.85
N ILE A 147 4.22 -0.49 -6.52
CA ILE A 147 4.64 -1.81 -6.07
C ILE A 147 5.40 -2.46 -7.21
N THR A 148 6.59 -2.96 -6.94
CA THR A 148 7.41 -3.64 -7.93
C THR A 148 7.96 -4.93 -7.35
N GLY A 149 7.71 -6.04 -8.07
CA GLY A 149 8.17 -7.37 -7.66
C GLY A 149 7.43 -7.94 -6.46
N GLY A 150 6.17 -7.56 -6.27
CA GLY A 150 5.29 -8.18 -5.29
C GLY A 150 5.12 -9.67 -5.57
N GLN A 151 4.97 -10.47 -4.54
CA GLN A 151 4.80 -11.92 -4.62
C GLN A 151 3.54 -12.32 -3.88
N LEU A 152 2.70 -13.11 -4.55
CA LEU A 152 1.50 -13.70 -3.99
C LEU A 152 1.61 -15.22 -4.10
N ALA A 153 1.18 -15.96 -3.09
CA ALA A 153 1.20 -17.42 -3.08
C ALA A 153 -0.03 -17.99 -2.39
N ALA A 154 -0.61 -19.00 -3.03
CA ALA A 154 -1.73 -19.74 -2.45
C ALA A 154 -1.28 -20.61 -1.28
N ARG A 155 -2.08 -20.65 -0.23
CA ARG A 155 -1.94 -21.61 0.86
C ARG A 155 -2.46 -22.99 0.43
N ALA A 156 -1.85 -24.03 0.97
CA ALA A 156 -2.43 -25.38 0.88
C ALA A 156 -3.83 -25.42 1.53
N PRO A 157 -4.77 -26.15 1.01
CA PRO A 157 -4.67 -27.13 -0.09
C PRO A 157 -4.78 -26.53 -1.51
N GLY A 158 -4.85 -25.22 -1.66
CA GLY A 158 -5.10 -24.55 -2.93
C GLY A 158 -6.57 -24.16 -3.08
N GLY A 159 -7.10 -24.23 -4.28
CA GLY A 159 -8.45 -23.81 -4.58
C GLY A 159 -8.93 -24.23 -5.96
N LEU A 160 -10.01 -23.61 -6.40
CA LEU A 160 -10.64 -23.80 -7.70
C LEU A 160 -10.56 -22.50 -8.51
N ILE A 161 -10.28 -22.62 -9.79
CA ILE A 161 -10.54 -21.60 -10.80
C ILE A 161 -11.52 -22.20 -11.81
N ALA A 162 -12.63 -21.49 -12.05
CA ALA A 162 -13.62 -21.90 -13.02
C ALA A 162 -13.92 -20.71 -13.95
N ILE A 163 -13.82 -20.95 -15.25
CA ILE A 163 -14.10 -19.94 -16.27
C ILE A 163 -15.21 -20.50 -17.17
N SER A 164 -16.40 -19.91 -17.10
CA SER A 164 -17.52 -20.33 -17.93
C SER A 164 -18.35 -19.11 -18.36
N GLY A 165 -18.77 -19.11 -19.63
CA GLY A 165 -19.58 -18.01 -20.16
C GLY A 165 -18.85 -16.65 -20.24
N ASN A 166 -17.52 -16.66 -20.25
CA ASN A 166 -16.73 -15.45 -20.45
C ASN A 166 -16.70 -15.10 -21.95
N PRO A 167 -17.19 -13.92 -22.37
CA PRO A 167 -17.28 -13.57 -23.78
C PRO A 167 -15.95 -13.61 -24.54
N ALA A 168 -14.84 -13.21 -23.88
CA ALA A 168 -13.51 -13.22 -24.48
C ALA A 168 -13.02 -14.66 -24.72
N VAL A 169 -13.29 -15.57 -23.78
CA VAL A 169 -12.95 -16.99 -23.91
C VAL A 169 -13.79 -17.64 -25.00
N GLU A 170 -15.07 -17.36 -25.07
CA GLU A 170 -15.96 -17.88 -26.12
C GLU A 170 -15.54 -17.41 -27.51
N GLN A 171 -15.14 -16.14 -27.64
CA GLN A 171 -14.61 -15.62 -28.90
C GLN A 171 -13.29 -16.30 -29.31
N MET A 172 -12.38 -16.52 -28.34
CA MET A 172 -11.14 -17.27 -28.62
C MET A 172 -11.43 -18.72 -29.00
N ARG A 173 -12.35 -19.39 -28.33
CA ARG A 173 -12.78 -20.76 -28.64
C ARG A 173 -13.30 -20.89 -30.07
N GLN A 174 -14.08 -19.92 -30.53
CA GLN A 174 -14.60 -19.85 -31.91
C GLN A 174 -13.49 -19.57 -32.94
N SER A 175 -12.55 -18.71 -32.62
CA SER A 175 -11.46 -18.33 -33.55
C SER A 175 -10.31 -19.35 -33.59
N GLN A 176 -10.13 -20.14 -32.53
CA GLN A 176 -9.02 -21.09 -32.37
C GLN A 176 -9.53 -22.43 -31.80
N PRO A 177 -10.20 -23.26 -32.59
CA PRO A 177 -10.83 -24.51 -32.13
C PRO A 177 -9.84 -25.52 -31.52
N TYR A 178 -8.55 -25.44 -31.87
CA TYR A 178 -7.52 -26.33 -31.30
C TYR A 178 -7.23 -26.03 -29.81
N LEU A 179 -7.67 -24.87 -29.31
CA LEU A 179 -7.54 -24.51 -27.89
C LEU A 179 -8.74 -24.97 -27.06
N ASP A 180 -9.74 -25.59 -27.64
CA ASP A 180 -10.97 -26.02 -26.93
C ASP A 180 -10.65 -26.93 -25.75
N PHE A 181 -9.68 -27.82 -25.88
CA PHE A 181 -9.19 -28.66 -24.77
C PHE A 181 -8.62 -27.83 -23.61
N VAL A 182 -7.88 -26.75 -23.92
CA VAL A 182 -7.32 -25.87 -22.89
C VAL A 182 -8.45 -25.14 -22.16
N PHE A 183 -9.41 -24.60 -22.90
CA PHE A 183 -10.55 -23.89 -22.32
C PHE A 183 -11.48 -24.79 -21.51
N SER A 184 -11.69 -26.03 -21.95
CA SER A 184 -12.48 -27.01 -21.19
C SER A 184 -11.78 -27.43 -19.89
N THR A 185 -10.47 -27.41 -19.85
CA THR A 185 -9.70 -27.64 -18.60
C THR A 185 -9.85 -26.48 -17.63
N LEU A 186 -9.92 -25.23 -18.15
CA LEU A 186 -10.10 -24.03 -17.33
C LEU A 186 -11.53 -23.86 -16.81
N GLU A 187 -12.52 -24.61 -17.32
CA GLU A 187 -13.87 -24.60 -16.79
C GLU A 187 -13.93 -25.09 -15.33
N HIS A 188 -13.00 -25.97 -14.91
CA HIS A 188 -12.89 -26.47 -13.52
C HIS A 188 -11.45 -26.85 -13.19
N LEU A 189 -10.60 -25.86 -13.04
CA LEU A 189 -9.18 -26.07 -12.70
C LEU A 189 -9.00 -26.08 -11.17
N GLN A 190 -8.73 -27.25 -10.60
CA GLN A 190 -8.26 -27.35 -9.24
C GLN A 190 -6.75 -27.15 -9.19
N TYR A 191 -6.31 -26.25 -8.32
CA TYR A 191 -4.88 -26.01 -8.10
C TYR A 191 -4.50 -26.29 -6.64
N SER A 192 -3.35 -26.88 -6.43
CA SER A 192 -2.76 -27.10 -5.11
C SER A 192 -1.71 -26.05 -4.78
N GLN A 193 -1.10 -25.47 -5.80
CA GLN A 193 -0.12 -24.41 -5.71
C GLN A 193 -0.38 -23.38 -6.80
N LEU A 194 -0.39 -22.13 -6.41
CA LEU A 194 -0.49 -21.01 -7.33
C LEU A 194 0.36 -19.88 -6.77
N SER A 195 1.22 -19.32 -7.60
CA SER A 195 2.00 -18.13 -7.25
C SER A 195 1.94 -17.14 -8.40
N SER A 196 1.94 -15.87 -8.07
CA SER A 196 1.93 -14.77 -9.04
C SER A 196 2.85 -13.65 -8.57
N SER A 197 3.43 -12.93 -9.54
CA SER A 197 4.00 -11.62 -9.27
C SER A 197 2.90 -10.55 -9.32
N PHE A 198 3.10 -9.47 -8.60
CA PHE A 198 2.20 -8.33 -8.58
C PHE A 198 3.00 -7.04 -8.73
N ASP A 199 2.67 -6.26 -9.73
CA ASP A 199 3.22 -4.93 -9.93
C ASP A 199 2.08 -3.91 -10.04
N MET A 200 2.29 -2.72 -9.48
CA MET A 200 1.37 -1.59 -9.59
C MET A 200 2.16 -0.31 -9.81
N ASP A 201 1.80 0.45 -10.84
CA ASP A 201 2.43 1.72 -11.10
C ASP A 201 1.84 2.87 -10.27
N GLN A 202 2.42 4.06 -10.39
CA GLN A 202 1.98 5.26 -9.66
C GLN A 202 0.60 5.80 -10.13
N ALA A 203 0.07 5.32 -11.24
CA ALA A 203 -1.28 5.64 -11.71
C ALA A 203 -2.34 4.70 -11.11
N GLY A 204 -1.89 3.60 -10.47
CA GLY A 204 -2.75 2.56 -9.91
C GLY A 204 -3.03 1.41 -10.88
N ASP A 205 -2.38 1.40 -12.05
CA ASP A 205 -2.50 0.30 -12.99
C ASP A 205 -1.74 -0.92 -12.47
N ALA A 206 -2.48 -2.00 -12.21
CA ALA A 206 -1.96 -3.24 -11.63
C ALA A 206 -1.80 -4.33 -12.70
N LYS A 207 -0.75 -5.14 -12.52
CA LYS A 207 -0.47 -6.34 -13.32
C LYS A 207 -0.22 -7.53 -12.39
N LEU A 208 -0.80 -8.66 -12.76
CA LEU A 208 -0.65 -9.97 -12.14
C LEU A 208 0.04 -10.94 -13.10
#